data_b3d13163a28c0209a315d438378003c8
#
_entry.id   b3d13163a28c0209a315d438378003c8
#
_cell.length_a   1.000
_cell.length_b   1.000
_cell.length_c   1.000
_cell.angle_alpha   90.00
_cell.angle_beta   90.00
_cell.angle_gamma   90.00
#
_symmetry.space_group_name_H-M   'P 1'
#
loop_
_entity.id
_entity.type
_entity.pdbx_description
1 polymer ?
#
loop_
_entity_poly.entity_id
_entity_poly.type
_entity_poly.pdbx_seq_one_letter_code
_entity_poly.pdbx_strand_id
1 'polypeptide(L)'
;MDTNRKALVAKTLKEILTKSPLSQLDTELIIGQVLKKTKEWIYTNPSFLVKREDRDKINRLIKRRVKGEPIAYLTKSKEFYGLNFYVDKNTLIPRPETELLVDLALKTVGKIAKRRKNKKKNKEDQTSLLIADIGTGSGCIITALAKKIETNQKITYSASDNSAEALKIASQNFKKHNPHKKLEVFQADLLSFLSKNELNKFSFLIITANLPYLSEKQYDTTEPDIKYEPKPALVAKDAGMELIKKLLDQIADLKNKITCFAFLEIDPQQKKPLESYLKEKNTFSNIQFFKDLSGKYRVLGIK
;
A
#
# COMPACT_ATOMS: atom_id res chain seq x y z
N MET A 1 41.73 8.51 6.71
CA MET A 1 42.52 8.41 5.49
C MET A 1 42.28 7.06 4.83
N ASP A 2 41.76 7.10 3.63
CA ASP A 2 41.78 6.05 2.57
C ASP A 2 41.23 4.64 2.82
N THR A 3 40.03 4.54 3.36
CA THR A 3 39.23 3.30 3.31
C THR A 3 38.36 3.19 2.02
N ASN A 4 38.40 4.20 1.15
CA ASN A 4 37.48 4.35 0.02
C ASN A 4 38.00 3.86 -1.35
N ARG A 5 39.21 3.31 -1.46
CA ARG A 5 39.82 2.92 -2.76
C ARG A 5 39.95 1.41 -3.01
N LYS A 6 39.63 0.54 -2.08
CA LYS A 6 39.59 -0.92 -2.30
C LYS A 6 38.21 -1.47 -2.68
N ALA A 7 37.32 -0.62 -3.20
CA ALA A 7 36.00 -1.05 -3.65
C ALA A 7 36.10 -1.96 -4.85
N LEU A 8 36.09 -3.24 -4.58
CA LEU A 8 35.63 -4.36 -5.39
C LEU A 8 36.33 -4.58 -6.76
N VAL A 9 37.47 -5.20 -6.68
CA VAL A 9 37.98 -6.06 -7.76
C VAL A 9 37.26 -7.43 -7.73
N ALA A 10 36.15 -7.57 -7.04
CA ALA A 10 35.38 -8.80 -6.98
C ALA A 10 34.86 -9.18 -8.37
N LYS A 11 35.22 -10.38 -8.85
CA LYS A 11 34.86 -10.88 -10.17
C LYS A 11 33.73 -11.90 -10.12
N THR A 12 33.55 -12.62 -9.02
CA THR A 12 32.55 -13.67 -8.85
C THR A 12 31.39 -13.21 -7.94
N LEU A 13 30.25 -13.90 -8.03
CA LEU A 13 29.10 -13.65 -7.12
C LEU A 13 29.48 -13.85 -5.66
N LYS A 14 30.25 -14.93 -5.35
CA LYS A 14 30.75 -15.20 -4.00
C LYS A 14 31.58 -14.02 -3.47
N GLU A 15 32.50 -13.50 -4.28
CA GLU A 15 33.33 -12.36 -3.87
C GLU A 15 32.49 -11.06 -3.63
N ILE A 16 31.46 -10.82 -4.44
CA ILE A 16 30.57 -9.67 -4.26
C ILE A 16 29.78 -9.82 -2.95
N LEU A 17 29.21 -11.00 -2.70
CA LEU A 17 28.43 -11.28 -1.47
C LEU A 17 29.30 -11.14 -0.21
N THR A 18 30.52 -11.71 -0.22
CA THR A 18 31.40 -11.69 0.97
C THR A 18 32.04 -10.34 1.25
N LYS A 19 32.27 -9.51 0.22
CA LYS A 19 32.91 -8.20 0.35
C LYS A 19 31.92 -7.03 0.46
N SER A 20 30.61 -7.30 0.33
CA SER A 20 29.59 -6.27 0.47
C SER A 20 29.51 -5.73 1.92
N PRO A 21 29.42 -4.42 2.12
CA PRO A 21 29.19 -3.83 3.45
C PRO A 21 27.74 -3.92 3.92
N LEU A 22 26.83 -4.40 3.07
CA LEU A 22 25.40 -4.54 3.36
C LEU A 22 25.09 -5.91 3.98
N SER A 23 23.88 -6.06 4.48
CA SER A 23 23.35 -7.37 4.83
C SER A 23 23.39 -8.30 3.60
N GLN A 24 23.50 -9.61 3.85
CA GLN A 24 23.47 -10.60 2.79
C GLN A 24 22.20 -10.48 1.95
N LEU A 25 21.04 -10.30 2.59
CA LEU A 25 19.75 -10.16 1.93
C LEU A 25 19.72 -8.94 0.99
N ASP A 26 20.13 -7.75 1.46
CA ASP A 26 20.14 -6.54 0.63
C ASP A 26 21.08 -6.71 -0.58
N THR A 27 22.24 -7.35 -0.37
CA THR A 27 23.20 -7.60 -1.45
C THR A 27 22.63 -8.56 -2.51
N GLU A 28 21.96 -9.64 -2.08
CA GLU A 28 21.30 -10.60 -2.97
C GLU A 28 20.18 -9.93 -3.80
N LEU A 29 19.38 -9.11 -3.17
CA LEU A 29 18.31 -8.36 -3.85
C LEU A 29 18.87 -7.42 -4.91
N ILE A 30 19.97 -6.71 -4.62
CA ILE A 30 20.65 -5.84 -5.58
C ILE A 30 21.23 -6.65 -6.75
N ILE A 31 21.92 -7.76 -6.47
CA ILE A 31 22.48 -8.64 -7.50
C ILE A 31 21.34 -9.20 -8.37
N GLY A 32 20.29 -9.73 -7.75
CA GLY A 32 19.12 -10.26 -8.45
C GLY A 32 18.47 -9.25 -9.38
N GLN A 33 18.33 -8.00 -8.91
CA GLN A 33 17.78 -6.90 -9.71
C GLN A 33 18.64 -6.56 -10.93
N VAL A 34 19.97 -6.52 -10.77
CA VAL A 34 20.87 -6.16 -11.87
C VAL A 34 21.01 -7.29 -12.87
N LEU A 35 21.21 -8.52 -12.39
CA LEU A 35 21.42 -9.69 -13.25
C LEU A 35 20.13 -10.32 -13.77
N LYS A 36 18.95 -9.89 -13.26
CA LYS A 36 17.65 -10.50 -13.55
C LYS A 36 17.62 -11.99 -13.21
N LYS A 37 18.21 -12.35 -12.07
CA LYS A 37 18.31 -13.71 -11.56
C LYS A 37 17.64 -13.86 -10.21
N THR A 38 17.14 -15.06 -9.93
CA THR A 38 16.53 -15.38 -8.63
C THR A 38 17.61 -15.59 -7.55
N LYS A 39 17.18 -15.56 -6.30
CA LYS A 39 18.04 -15.81 -5.14
C LYS A 39 18.66 -17.21 -5.20
N GLU A 40 17.86 -18.23 -5.54
CA GLU A 40 18.30 -19.61 -5.69
C GLU A 40 19.40 -19.73 -6.74
N TRP A 41 19.24 -19.04 -7.89
CA TRP A 41 20.25 -19.03 -8.92
C TRP A 41 21.57 -18.40 -8.43
N ILE A 42 21.51 -17.31 -7.65
CA ILE A 42 22.71 -16.67 -7.09
C ILE A 42 23.47 -17.66 -6.20
N TYR A 43 22.78 -18.42 -5.36
CA TYR A 43 23.40 -19.42 -4.48
C TYR A 43 23.97 -20.63 -5.20
N THR A 44 23.31 -21.08 -6.25
CA THR A 44 23.77 -22.25 -7.03
C THR A 44 24.89 -21.93 -8.01
N ASN A 45 25.22 -20.63 -8.22
CA ASN A 45 26.22 -20.17 -9.15
C ASN A 45 27.30 -19.25 -8.51
N PRO A 46 27.93 -19.63 -7.38
CA PRO A 46 28.82 -18.74 -6.62
C PRO A 46 30.06 -18.31 -7.41
N SER A 47 30.51 -19.14 -8.35
CA SER A 47 31.69 -18.90 -9.21
C SER A 47 31.36 -18.13 -10.49
N PHE A 48 30.07 -17.74 -10.70
CA PHE A 48 29.69 -16.97 -11.88
C PHE A 48 30.45 -15.64 -11.95
N LEU A 49 31.08 -15.38 -13.08
CA LEU A 49 31.84 -14.15 -13.34
C LEU A 49 30.88 -13.03 -13.76
N VAL A 50 30.77 -12.01 -12.91
CA VAL A 50 29.92 -10.84 -13.17
C VAL A 50 30.63 -9.89 -14.11
N LYS A 51 30.02 -9.53 -15.23
CA LYS A 51 30.54 -8.57 -16.20
C LYS A 51 30.83 -7.21 -15.56
N ARG A 52 31.83 -6.49 -16.05
CA ARG A 52 32.25 -5.19 -15.51
C ARG A 52 31.08 -4.19 -15.41
N GLU A 53 30.28 -4.07 -16.45
CA GLU A 53 29.12 -3.16 -16.47
C GLU A 53 28.10 -3.46 -15.37
N ASP A 54 27.80 -4.74 -15.14
CA ASP A 54 26.87 -5.17 -14.11
C ASP A 54 27.46 -4.99 -12.70
N ARG A 55 28.77 -5.25 -12.53
CA ARG A 55 29.47 -4.92 -11.27
C ARG A 55 29.40 -3.44 -10.95
N ASP A 56 29.60 -2.57 -11.95
CA ASP A 56 29.54 -1.12 -11.76
C ASP A 56 28.13 -0.68 -11.37
N LYS A 57 27.08 -1.32 -11.93
CA LYS A 57 25.68 -1.11 -11.52
C LYS A 57 25.46 -1.59 -10.07
N ILE A 58 25.87 -2.81 -9.74
CA ILE A 58 25.77 -3.37 -8.38
C ILE A 58 26.44 -2.44 -7.37
N ASN A 59 27.68 -2.02 -7.65
CA ASN A 59 28.45 -1.13 -6.76
C ASN A 59 27.75 0.23 -6.56
N ARG A 60 27.16 0.80 -7.60
CA ARG A 60 26.38 2.03 -7.47
C ARG A 60 25.19 1.86 -6.55
N LEU A 61 24.45 0.75 -6.68
CA LEU A 61 23.29 0.46 -5.83
C LEU A 61 23.71 0.19 -4.38
N ILE A 62 24.80 -0.56 -4.16
CA ILE A 62 25.38 -0.77 -2.82
C ILE A 62 25.73 0.57 -2.17
N LYS A 63 26.42 1.47 -2.88
CA LYS A 63 26.76 2.80 -2.36
C LYS A 63 25.53 3.63 -1.98
N ARG A 64 24.45 3.55 -2.75
CA ARG A 64 23.19 4.22 -2.45
C ARG A 64 22.55 3.62 -1.20
N ARG A 65 22.53 2.28 -1.07
CA ARG A 65 22.00 1.57 0.10
C ARG A 65 22.77 1.90 1.39
N VAL A 66 24.10 1.98 1.32
CA VAL A 66 24.94 2.41 2.45
C VAL A 66 24.60 3.82 2.92
N LYS A 67 24.12 4.70 2.03
CA LYS A 67 23.62 6.03 2.38
C LYS A 67 22.20 6.02 2.95
N GLY A 68 21.57 4.86 3.13
CA GLY A 68 20.24 4.71 3.72
C GLY A 68 19.10 4.61 2.71
N GLU A 69 19.35 4.64 1.38
CA GLU A 69 18.26 4.55 0.42
C GLU A 69 17.54 3.18 0.52
N PRO A 70 16.19 3.15 0.60
CA PRO A 70 15.43 1.91 0.78
C PRO A 70 15.70 0.88 -0.33
N ILE A 71 15.91 -0.37 0.07
CA ILE A 71 16.15 -1.46 -0.88
C ILE A 71 15.01 -1.58 -1.91
N ALA A 72 13.76 -1.33 -1.51
CA ALA A 72 12.61 -1.37 -2.40
C ALA A 72 12.72 -0.33 -3.54
N TYR A 73 13.27 0.86 -3.26
CA TYR A 73 13.48 1.87 -4.30
C TYR A 73 14.67 1.54 -5.22
N LEU A 74 15.70 0.91 -4.68
CA LEU A 74 16.85 0.45 -5.46
C LEU A 74 16.48 -0.67 -6.42
N THR A 75 15.66 -1.61 -5.95
CA THR A 75 15.18 -2.75 -6.74
C THR A 75 13.93 -2.44 -7.55
N LYS A 76 13.28 -1.28 -7.31
CA LYS A 76 12.01 -0.90 -7.93
C LYS A 76 10.91 -1.93 -7.68
N SER A 77 10.98 -2.63 -6.56
CA SER A 77 10.08 -3.72 -6.26
C SER A 77 9.84 -3.86 -4.77
N LYS A 78 8.59 -4.07 -4.39
CA LYS A 78 8.15 -4.45 -3.04
C LYS A 78 7.07 -5.50 -3.14
N GLU A 79 7.24 -6.58 -2.41
CA GLU A 79 6.20 -7.60 -2.26
C GLU A 79 5.14 -7.10 -1.28
N PHE A 80 3.86 -7.34 -1.60
CA PHE A 80 2.70 -7.08 -0.75
C PHE A 80 1.58 -8.05 -1.16
N TYR A 81 1.03 -8.75 -0.21
CA TYR A 81 -0.07 -9.71 -0.37
C TYR A 81 0.20 -10.80 -1.46
N GLY A 82 1.44 -11.26 -1.55
CA GLY A 82 1.90 -12.24 -2.54
C GLY A 82 2.08 -11.68 -3.96
N LEU A 83 2.06 -10.35 -4.13
CA LEU A 83 2.23 -9.67 -5.43
C LEU A 83 3.43 -8.72 -5.40
N ASN A 84 4.17 -8.63 -6.50
CA ASN A 84 5.30 -7.71 -6.63
C ASN A 84 4.88 -6.38 -7.26
N PHE A 85 4.96 -5.30 -6.49
CA PHE A 85 4.62 -3.93 -6.88
C PHE A 85 5.84 -3.13 -7.30
N TYR A 86 5.71 -2.37 -8.38
CA TYR A 86 6.65 -1.31 -8.68
C TYR A 86 6.49 -0.18 -7.66
N VAL A 87 7.60 0.29 -7.12
CA VAL A 87 7.66 1.42 -6.19
C VAL A 87 8.87 2.30 -6.49
N ASP A 88 8.74 3.59 -6.25
CA ASP A 88 9.83 4.56 -6.28
C ASP A 88 9.56 5.71 -5.29
N LYS A 89 10.42 6.74 -5.31
CA LYS A 89 10.35 7.88 -4.41
C LYS A 89 9.02 8.68 -4.41
N ASN A 90 8.10 8.35 -5.32
CA ASN A 90 6.80 9.03 -5.43
C ASN A 90 5.69 8.30 -4.67
N THR A 91 5.95 7.12 -4.11
CA THR A 91 4.96 6.32 -3.37
C THR A 91 5.52 5.82 -2.06
N LEU A 92 4.65 5.72 -1.05
CA LEU A 92 4.97 4.98 0.17
C LEU A 92 5.31 3.52 -0.20
N ILE A 93 6.33 2.96 0.46
CA ILE A 93 6.66 1.55 0.34
C ILE A 93 5.59 0.73 1.09
N PRO A 94 4.88 -0.21 0.43
CA PRO A 94 3.87 -1.03 1.09
C PRO A 94 4.38 -1.72 2.37
N ARG A 95 3.58 -1.66 3.44
CA ARG A 95 3.91 -2.24 4.75
C ARG A 95 3.12 -3.54 4.98
N PRO A 96 3.72 -4.55 5.64
CA PRO A 96 3.00 -5.81 5.92
C PRO A 96 1.73 -5.62 6.73
N GLU A 97 1.72 -4.68 7.68
CA GLU A 97 0.57 -4.38 8.54
C GLU A 97 -0.66 -3.92 7.73
N THR A 98 -0.42 -3.28 6.59
CA THR A 98 -1.46 -2.81 5.67
C THR A 98 -2.24 -3.96 5.01
N GLU A 99 -1.72 -5.18 5.00
CA GLU A 99 -2.42 -6.37 4.48
C GLU A 99 -3.71 -6.66 5.24
N LEU A 100 -3.80 -6.24 6.51
CA LEU A 100 -5.02 -6.33 7.30
C LEU A 100 -6.20 -5.57 6.67
N LEU A 101 -5.96 -4.44 5.98
CA LEU A 101 -7.00 -3.74 5.23
C LEU A 101 -7.59 -4.62 4.13
N VAL A 102 -6.73 -5.33 3.40
CA VAL A 102 -7.16 -6.27 2.34
C VAL A 102 -8.02 -7.37 2.92
N ASP A 103 -7.59 -8.01 4.01
CA ASP A 103 -8.33 -9.10 4.67
C ASP A 103 -9.72 -8.66 5.12
N LEU A 104 -9.84 -7.51 5.77
CA LEU A 104 -11.10 -6.97 6.26
C LEU A 104 -12.06 -6.61 5.12
N ALA A 105 -11.54 -6.00 4.05
CA ALA A 105 -12.32 -5.69 2.87
C ALA A 105 -12.81 -6.96 2.16
N LEU A 106 -11.94 -7.96 1.94
CA LEU A 106 -12.31 -9.26 1.36
C LEU A 106 -13.38 -9.98 2.18
N LYS A 107 -13.25 -10.00 3.50
CA LYS A 107 -14.26 -10.57 4.41
C LYS A 107 -15.62 -9.87 4.25
N THR A 108 -15.59 -8.56 4.03
CA THR A 108 -16.82 -7.76 3.84
C THR A 108 -17.46 -8.04 2.46
N VAL A 109 -16.66 -8.13 1.39
CA VAL A 109 -17.13 -8.58 0.07
C VAL A 109 -17.81 -9.94 0.16
N GLY A 110 -17.19 -10.89 0.86
CA GLY A 110 -17.77 -12.22 1.08
C GLY A 110 -19.12 -12.19 1.83
N LYS A 111 -19.27 -11.31 2.85
CA LYS A 111 -20.55 -11.11 3.55
C LYS A 111 -21.63 -10.51 2.65
N ILE A 112 -21.28 -9.53 1.82
CA ILE A 112 -22.20 -8.92 0.85
C ILE A 112 -22.67 -9.98 -0.15
N ALA A 113 -21.75 -10.78 -0.68
CA ALA A 113 -22.06 -11.86 -1.63
C ALA A 113 -23.01 -12.91 -1.04
N LYS A 114 -22.80 -13.35 0.20
CA LYS A 114 -23.67 -14.33 0.91
C LYS A 114 -25.09 -13.78 1.13
N ARG A 115 -25.23 -12.52 1.54
CA ARG A 115 -26.55 -11.88 1.76
C ARG A 115 -27.40 -11.88 0.49
N ARG A 116 -26.77 -11.76 -0.69
CA ARG A 116 -27.43 -11.78 -1.99
C ARG A 116 -27.97 -13.16 -2.38
N LYS A 117 -27.20 -14.23 -2.11
CA LYS A 117 -27.64 -15.60 -2.41
C LYS A 117 -28.91 -15.96 -1.63
N ASN A 118 -29.11 -15.37 -0.45
CA ASN A 118 -30.25 -15.66 0.41
C ASN A 118 -31.50 -14.82 0.10
N LYS A 119 -31.40 -13.73 -0.67
CA LYS A 119 -32.56 -12.98 -1.17
C LYS A 119 -33.02 -13.60 -2.49
N LYS A 120 -34.30 -14.04 -2.57
CA LYS A 120 -34.90 -14.58 -3.79
C LYS A 120 -34.68 -13.61 -4.96
N LYS A 121 -34.26 -14.16 -6.09
CA LYS A 121 -33.96 -13.47 -7.35
C LYS A 121 -35.15 -12.66 -7.88
N ASN A 122 -35.21 -11.37 -7.60
CA ASN A 122 -35.83 -10.44 -8.52
C ASN A 122 -34.76 -10.02 -9.53
N LYS A 123 -35.04 -10.15 -10.83
CA LYS A 123 -34.11 -9.92 -11.96
C LYS A 123 -33.50 -8.50 -12.01
N GLU A 124 -34.00 -7.55 -11.23
CA GLU A 124 -33.56 -6.14 -11.22
C GLU A 124 -32.51 -5.80 -10.17
N ASP A 125 -32.22 -6.69 -9.20
CA ASP A 125 -31.28 -6.44 -8.11
C ASP A 125 -29.82 -6.77 -8.53
N GLN A 126 -29.32 -6.13 -9.60
CA GLN A 126 -27.88 -6.09 -9.86
C GLN A 126 -27.21 -5.14 -8.85
N THR A 127 -27.06 -5.60 -7.62
CA THR A 127 -26.31 -4.86 -6.60
C THR A 127 -24.90 -4.65 -7.10
N SER A 128 -24.57 -3.41 -7.48
CA SER A 128 -23.26 -2.99 -7.88
C SER A 128 -22.47 -2.59 -6.63
N LEU A 129 -21.20 -2.97 -6.57
CA LEU A 129 -20.27 -2.68 -5.50
C LEU A 129 -19.19 -1.73 -6.01
N LEU A 130 -18.99 -0.62 -5.32
CA LEU A 130 -17.82 0.23 -5.49
C LEU A 130 -16.79 -0.11 -4.40
N ILE A 131 -15.57 -0.35 -4.80
CA ILE A 131 -14.41 -0.46 -3.90
C ILE A 131 -13.50 0.73 -4.21
N ALA A 132 -13.30 1.59 -3.22
CA ALA A 132 -12.52 2.81 -3.34
C ALA A 132 -11.32 2.77 -2.37
N ASP A 133 -10.11 2.93 -2.91
CA ASP A 133 -8.86 3.02 -2.15
C ASP A 133 -8.39 4.47 -2.10
N ILE A 134 -8.35 5.05 -0.91
CA ILE A 134 -8.12 6.47 -0.69
C ILE A 134 -6.70 6.71 -0.19
N GLY A 135 -5.96 7.60 -0.86
CA GLY A 135 -4.52 7.74 -0.66
C GLY A 135 -3.80 6.48 -1.17
N THR A 136 -4.12 6.07 -2.39
CA THR A 136 -3.77 4.73 -2.91
C THR A 136 -2.27 4.48 -3.07
N GLY A 137 -1.44 5.53 -3.15
CA GLY A 137 0.01 5.44 -3.29
C GLY A 137 0.43 4.55 -4.45
N SER A 138 1.04 3.40 -4.16
CA SER A 138 1.46 2.40 -5.16
C SER A 138 0.30 1.59 -5.75
N GLY A 139 -0.93 1.73 -5.23
CA GLY A 139 -2.09 0.94 -5.63
C GLY A 139 -2.09 -0.49 -5.07
N CYS A 140 -1.28 -0.78 -4.05
CA CYS A 140 -1.11 -2.15 -3.56
C CYS A 140 -2.39 -2.75 -2.98
N ILE A 141 -3.17 -1.98 -2.20
CA ILE A 141 -4.41 -2.44 -1.57
C ILE A 141 -5.45 -2.76 -2.64
N ILE A 142 -5.79 -1.79 -3.49
CA ILE A 142 -6.84 -1.96 -4.51
C ILE A 142 -6.48 -3.05 -5.53
N THR A 143 -5.20 -3.18 -5.87
CA THR A 143 -4.70 -4.21 -6.79
C THR A 143 -4.82 -5.60 -6.18
N ALA A 144 -4.44 -5.77 -4.90
CA ALA A 144 -4.57 -7.03 -4.19
C ALA A 144 -6.03 -7.44 -4.05
N LEU A 145 -6.91 -6.50 -3.68
CA LEU A 145 -8.37 -6.72 -3.65
C LEU A 145 -8.90 -7.19 -4.99
N ALA A 146 -8.59 -6.47 -6.07
CA ALA A 146 -9.04 -6.83 -7.40
C ALA A 146 -8.52 -8.21 -7.84
N LYS A 147 -7.28 -8.58 -7.45
CA LYS A 147 -6.69 -9.89 -7.78
C LYS A 147 -7.35 -11.04 -7.04
N LYS A 148 -7.73 -10.83 -5.77
CA LYS A 148 -8.29 -11.88 -4.91
C LYS A 148 -9.80 -12.02 -5.04
N ILE A 149 -10.51 -10.99 -5.50
CA ILE A 149 -11.96 -11.06 -5.64
C ILE A 149 -12.30 -11.79 -6.95
N GLU A 150 -12.74 -13.02 -6.79
CA GLU A 150 -13.32 -13.86 -7.86
C GLU A 150 -14.84 -13.87 -7.68
N THR A 151 -15.56 -13.13 -8.51
CA THR A 151 -17.02 -13.04 -8.43
C THR A 151 -17.62 -12.63 -9.76
N ASN A 152 -18.85 -13.11 -10.02
CA ASN A 152 -19.68 -12.65 -11.13
C ASN A 152 -20.40 -11.31 -10.83
N GLN A 153 -20.08 -10.67 -9.70
CA GLN A 153 -20.66 -9.38 -9.34
C GLN A 153 -20.03 -8.26 -10.17
N LYS A 154 -20.83 -7.28 -10.53
CA LYS A 154 -20.33 -6.05 -11.12
C LYS A 154 -19.63 -5.23 -10.01
N ILE A 155 -18.31 -5.18 -10.04
CA ILE A 155 -17.48 -4.41 -9.14
C ILE A 155 -16.77 -3.32 -9.92
N THR A 156 -16.87 -2.09 -9.44
CA THR A 156 -16.07 -0.95 -9.88
C THR A 156 -14.93 -0.75 -8.90
N TYR A 157 -13.73 -0.61 -9.40
CA TYR A 157 -12.53 -0.32 -8.62
C TYR A 157 -12.12 1.13 -8.88
N SER A 158 -12.04 1.92 -7.82
CA SER A 158 -11.61 3.31 -7.88
C SER A 158 -10.45 3.56 -6.92
N ALA A 159 -9.57 4.46 -7.28
CA ALA A 159 -8.46 4.90 -6.45
C ALA A 159 -8.32 6.41 -6.49
N SER A 160 -8.08 7.05 -5.37
CA SER A 160 -7.75 8.47 -5.30
C SER A 160 -6.42 8.72 -4.60
N ASP A 161 -5.73 9.75 -5.04
CA ASP A 161 -4.51 10.26 -4.42
C ASP A 161 -4.34 11.74 -4.80
N ASN A 162 -3.67 12.52 -3.95
CA ASN A 162 -3.31 13.90 -4.28
C ASN A 162 -2.15 13.97 -5.29
N SER A 163 -1.31 12.93 -5.36
CA SER A 163 -0.14 12.83 -6.24
C SER A 163 -0.52 12.17 -7.57
N ALA A 164 -0.38 12.93 -8.65
CA ALA A 164 -0.55 12.40 -10.01
C ALA A 164 0.50 11.31 -10.34
N GLU A 165 1.70 11.43 -9.78
CA GLU A 165 2.77 10.44 -9.94
C GLU A 165 2.44 9.12 -9.25
N ALA A 166 1.87 9.17 -8.04
CA ALA A 166 1.38 7.99 -7.34
C ALA A 166 0.27 7.29 -8.15
N LEU A 167 -0.69 8.04 -8.70
CA LEU A 167 -1.76 7.49 -9.54
C LEU A 167 -1.25 6.80 -10.81
N LYS A 168 -0.19 7.31 -11.43
CA LYS A 168 0.47 6.65 -12.58
C LYS A 168 1.04 5.29 -12.17
N ILE A 169 1.72 5.24 -11.02
CA ILE A 169 2.29 4.01 -10.47
C ILE A 169 1.18 3.02 -10.08
N ALA A 170 0.14 3.48 -9.40
CA ALA A 170 -1.03 2.66 -9.05
C ALA A 170 -1.67 2.04 -10.30
N SER A 171 -1.90 2.83 -11.35
CA SER A 171 -2.47 2.36 -12.61
C SER A 171 -1.58 1.32 -13.29
N GLN A 172 -0.26 1.53 -13.30
CA GLN A 172 0.71 0.59 -13.86
C GLN A 172 0.67 -0.75 -13.09
N ASN A 173 0.70 -0.70 -11.77
CA ASN A 173 0.66 -1.89 -10.91
C ASN A 173 -0.67 -2.64 -11.07
N PHE A 174 -1.78 -1.92 -11.08
CA PHE A 174 -3.10 -2.53 -11.25
C PHE A 174 -3.21 -3.25 -12.58
N LYS A 175 -2.82 -2.60 -13.69
CA LYS A 175 -2.84 -3.20 -15.03
C LYS A 175 -1.94 -4.44 -15.13
N LYS A 176 -0.75 -4.39 -14.50
CA LYS A 176 0.18 -5.52 -14.47
C LYS A 176 -0.45 -6.78 -13.85
N HIS A 177 -1.19 -6.63 -12.75
CA HIS A 177 -1.73 -7.75 -11.99
C HIS A 177 -3.17 -8.12 -12.36
N ASN A 178 -3.92 -7.18 -12.94
CA ASN A 178 -5.34 -7.32 -13.30
C ASN A 178 -5.61 -6.84 -14.74
N PRO A 179 -5.01 -7.48 -15.76
CA PRO A 179 -5.06 -6.97 -17.15
C PRO A 179 -6.47 -6.88 -17.72
N HIS A 180 -7.42 -7.66 -17.20
CA HIS A 180 -8.81 -7.70 -17.67
C HIS A 180 -9.80 -6.87 -16.84
N LYS A 181 -9.29 -6.16 -15.81
CA LYS A 181 -10.10 -5.29 -14.95
C LYS A 181 -9.72 -3.83 -15.18
N LYS A 182 -10.67 -2.91 -14.94
CA LYS A 182 -10.46 -1.48 -15.06
C LYS A 182 -10.33 -0.87 -13.66
N LEU A 183 -9.36 0.02 -13.49
CA LEU A 183 -9.24 0.91 -12.36
C LEU A 183 -9.58 2.34 -12.80
N GLU A 184 -10.49 2.98 -12.10
CA GLU A 184 -10.77 4.40 -12.25
C GLU A 184 -9.91 5.18 -11.25
N VAL A 185 -9.11 6.12 -11.76
CA VAL A 185 -8.17 6.89 -10.93
C VAL A 185 -8.56 8.35 -10.90
N PHE A 186 -8.47 8.97 -9.73
CA PHE A 186 -8.88 10.34 -9.49
C PHE A 186 -7.80 11.09 -8.71
N GLN A 187 -7.27 12.16 -9.29
CA GLN A 187 -6.48 13.10 -8.51
C GLN A 187 -7.44 13.96 -7.69
N ALA A 188 -7.56 13.65 -6.41
CA ALA A 188 -8.59 14.21 -5.56
C ALA A 188 -8.20 14.23 -4.09
N ASP A 189 -8.78 15.15 -3.34
CA ASP A 189 -8.68 15.21 -1.90
C ASP A 189 -9.67 14.22 -1.27
N LEU A 190 -9.15 13.04 -0.91
CA LEU A 190 -9.88 11.92 -0.32
C LEU A 190 -11.07 11.48 -1.20
N LEU A 191 -12.32 11.61 -0.70
CA LEU A 191 -13.56 11.21 -1.38
C LEU A 191 -14.18 12.31 -2.25
N SER A 192 -13.54 13.46 -2.44
CA SER A 192 -14.11 14.60 -3.16
C SER A 192 -14.48 14.31 -4.63
N PHE A 193 -13.99 13.22 -5.21
CA PHE A 193 -14.34 12.77 -6.55
C PHE A 193 -15.71 12.06 -6.62
N LEU A 194 -16.29 11.62 -5.50
CA LEU A 194 -17.56 10.92 -5.46
C LEU A 194 -18.74 11.89 -5.41
N SER A 195 -19.43 12.08 -6.51
CA SER A 195 -20.67 12.84 -6.54
C SER A 195 -21.87 12.00 -6.08
N LYS A 196 -22.96 12.66 -5.67
CA LYS A 196 -24.22 11.99 -5.32
C LYS A 196 -24.76 11.14 -6.48
N ASN A 197 -24.65 11.63 -7.70
CA ASN A 197 -25.17 10.95 -8.90
C ASN A 197 -24.37 9.68 -9.21
N GLU A 198 -23.06 9.66 -8.92
CA GLU A 198 -22.23 8.47 -9.10
C GLU A 198 -22.56 7.40 -8.06
N LEU A 199 -22.78 7.80 -6.81
CA LEU A 199 -23.12 6.88 -5.73
C LEU A 199 -24.45 6.13 -5.97
N ASN A 200 -25.43 6.75 -6.61
CA ASN A 200 -26.72 6.14 -6.92
C ASN A 200 -26.61 4.92 -7.85
N LYS A 201 -25.46 4.75 -8.52
CA LYS A 201 -25.18 3.55 -9.38
C LYS A 201 -24.81 2.33 -8.55
N PHE A 202 -24.55 2.48 -7.25
CA PHE A 202 -24.02 1.44 -6.38
C PHE A 202 -24.94 1.17 -5.19
N SER A 203 -25.01 -0.08 -4.79
CA SER A 203 -25.74 -0.51 -3.60
C SER A 203 -24.84 -0.55 -2.36
N PHE A 204 -23.54 -0.77 -2.58
CA PHE A 204 -22.54 -0.85 -1.52
C PHE A 204 -21.26 -0.12 -1.91
N LEU A 205 -20.65 0.49 -0.90
CA LEU A 205 -19.33 1.11 -0.98
C LEU A 205 -18.41 0.47 0.06
N ILE A 206 -17.24 0.02 -0.37
CA ILE A 206 -16.16 -0.38 0.53
C ILE A 206 -15.02 0.63 0.32
N ILE A 207 -14.57 1.26 1.40
CA ILE A 207 -13.45 2.19 1.43
C ILE A 207 -12.30 1.52 2.14
N THR A 208 -11.11 1.59 1.56
CA THR A 208 -9.83 1.31 2.21
C THR A 208 -8.97 2.57 2.20
N ALA A 209 -8.21 2.80 3.27
CA ALA A 209 -7.31 3.94 3.33
C ALA A 209 -6.12 3.66 4.26
N ASN A 210 -4.91 3.88 3.75
CA ASN A 210 -3.70 4.02 4.55
C ASN A 210 -3.18 5.44 4.34
N LEU A 211 -3.68 6.38 5.14
CA LEU A 211 -3.38 7.81 5.03
C LEU A 211 -2.15 8.16 5.87
N PRO A 212 -1.47 9.29 5.58
CA PRO A 212 -0.44 9.82 6.46
C PRO A 212 -0.94 9.96 7.89
N TYR A 213 -0.25 9.34 8.84
CA TYR A 213 -0.66 9.30 10.24
C TYR A 213 0.46 9.69 11.23
N LEU A 214 1.67 9.99 10.76
CA LEU A 214 2.73 10.47 11.65
C LEU A 214 2.56 11.96 11.94
N SER A 215 2.83 12.35 13.19
CA SER A 215 3.08 13.75 13.52
C SER A 215 4.48 14.17 13.05
N GLU A 216 4.72 15.47 12.90
CA GLU A 216 6.08 16.00 12.62
C GLU A 216 7.11 15.47 13.62
N LYS A 217 6.78 15.48 14.92
CA LYS A 217 7.65 14.99 15.98
C LYS A 217 8.01 13.51 15.82
N GLN A 218 7.04 12.68 15.44
CA GLN A 218 7.29 11.25 15.17
C GLN A 218 8.18 11.09 13.93
N TYR A 219 7.91 11.84 12.86
CA TYR A 219 8.71 11.80 11.64
C TYR A 219 10.17 12.19 11.88
N ASP A 220 10.44 13.19 12.71
CA ASP A 220 11.81 13.61 13.03
C ASP A 220 12.65 12.50 13.68
N THR A 221 12.00 11.59 14.41
CA THR A 221 12.62 10.45 15.09
C THR A 221 12.59 9.14 14.30
N THR A 222 12.10 9.14 13.06
CA THR A 222 12.10 7.94 12.23
C THR A 222 13.50 7.56 11.76
N GLU A 223 13.63 6.27 11.39
CA GLU A 223 14.84 5.74 10.76
C GLU A 223 15.19 6.52 9.47
N PRO A 224 16.50 6.64 9.15
CA PRO A 224 16.96 7.44 8.00
C PRO A 224 16.38 7.01 6.66
N ASP A 225 16.06 5.73 6.47
CA ASP A 225 15.50 5.20 5.23
C ASP A 225 14.05 5.68 4.97
N ILE A 226 13.26 5.91 6.02
CA ILE A 226 11.91 6.48 5.92
C ILE A 226 11.96 7.91 5.35
N LYS A 227 13.04 8.66 5.58
CA LYS A 227 13.21 10.03 5.06
C LYS A 227 13.43 10.08 3.54
N TYR A 228 13.66 8.95 2.89
CA TYR A 228 13.66 8.85 1.42
C TYR A 228 12.25 8.75 0.84
N GLU A 229 11.26 8.38 1.67
CA GLU A 229 9.87 8.29 1.24
C GLU A 229 9.23 9.68 1.19
N PRO A 230 8.19 9.88 0.36
CA PRO A 230 7.58 11.20 0.24
C PRO A 230 6.95 11.63 1.57
N LYS A 231 7.45 12.71 2.16
CA LYS A 231 6.96 13.24 3.45
C LYS A 231 5.44 13.44 3.48
N PRO A 232 4.77 13.94 2.40
CA PRO A 232 3.32 14.04 2.38
C PRO A 232 2.56 12.72 2.48
N ALA A 233 3.23 11.57 2.21
CA ALA A 233 2.64 10.25 2.38
C ALA A 233 2.81 9.68 3.79
N LEU A 234 3.55 10.37 4.66
CA LEU A 234 3.87 9.93 6.01
C LEU A 234 3.26 10.84 7.08
N VAL A 235 3.31 12.16 6.87
CA VAL A 235 3.04 13.18 7.89
C VAL A 235 1.71 13.86 7.65
N ALA A 236 0.90 13.97 8.70
CA ALA A 236 -0.31 14.79 8.74
C ALA A 236 -0.34 15.68 10.00
N LYS A 237 -1.09 16.77 9.92
CA LYS A 237 -1.34 17.67 11.06
C LYS A 237 -2.22 16.99 12.11
N ASP A 238 -2.51 17.73 13.20
CA ASP A 238 -3.37 17.27 14.30
C ASP A 238 -2.88 15.91 14.86
N ALA A 239 -1.60 15.85 15.20
CA ALA A 239 -0.93 14.62 15.66
C ALA A 239 -1.13 13.42 14.71
N GLY A 240 -1.17 13.69 13.41
CA GLY A 240 -1.38 12.66 12.38
C GLY A 240 -2.85 12.30 12.13
N MET A 241 -3.81 12.98 12.75
CA MET A 241 -5.24 12.62 12.65
C MET A 241 -6.04 13.45 11.64
N GLU A 242 -5.48 14.54 11.12
CA GLU A 242 -6.20 15.49 10.25
C GLU A 242 -6.91 14.79 9.08
N LEU A 243 -6.18 14.00 8.31
CA LEU A 243 -6.73 13.35 7.12
C LEU A 243 -7.70 12.22 7.45
N ILE A 244 -7.44 11.49 8.55
CA ILE A 244 -8.36 10.45 9.05
C ILE A 244 -9.70 11.08 9.45
N LYS A 245 -9.66 12.15 10.26
CA LYS A 245 -10.87 12.88 10.67
C LYS A 245 -11.63 13.44 9.47
N LYS A 246 -10.92 14.07 8.53
CA LYS A 246 -11.52 14.60 7.30
C LYS A 246 -12.20 13.51 6.47
N LEU A 247 -11.56 12.34 6.33
CA LEU A 247 -12.15 11.20 5.63
C LEU A 247 -13.38 10.67 6.38
N LEU A 248 -13.35 10.59 7.70
CA LEU A 248 -14.50 10.20 8.53
C LEU A 248 -15.68 11.15 8.35
N ASP A 249 -15.44 12.46 8.31
CA ASP A 249 -16.49 13.46 8.06
C ASP A 249 -17.08 13.29 6.65
N GLN A 250 -16.26 13.10 5.62
CA GLN A 250 -16.74 12.82 4.26
C GLN A 250 -17.56 11.53 4.18
N ILE A 251 -17.17 10.48 4.92
CA ILE A 251 -17.93 9.21 4.99
C ILE A 251 -19.27 9.45 5.71
N ALA A 252 -19.28 10.26 6.75
CA ALA A 252 -20.51 10.63 7.47
C ALA A 252 -21.54 11.29 6.55
N ASP A 253 -21.10 12.11 5.60
CA ASP A 253 -21.96 12.77 4.59
C ASP A 253 -22.60 11.78 3.59
N LEU A 254 -22.08 10.55 3.54
CA LEU A 254 -22.66 9.46 2.74
C LEU A 254 -23.77 8.70 3.48
N LYS A 255 -23.97 8.97 4.77
CA LYS A 255 -25.04 8.35 5.58
C LYS A 255 -26.40 8.52 4.88
N ASN A 256 -27.19 7.47 4.86
CA ASN A 256 -28.49 7.40 4.20
C ASN A 256 -28.47 7.44 2.65
N LYS A 257 -27.29 7.54 2.02
CA LYS A 257 -27.15 7.52 0.55
C LYS A 257 -26.75 6.16 0.03
N ILE A 258 -25.85 5.47 0.75
CA ILE A 258 -25.32 4.16 0.37
C ILE A 258 -24.91 3.38 1.62
N THR A 259 -25.03 2.05 1.57
CA THR A 259 -24.43 1.22 2.63
C THR A 259 -22.92 1.22 2.47
N CYS A 260 -22.22 1.90 3.39
CA CYS A 260 -20.78 2.08 3.37
C CYS A 260 -20.09 1.26 4.45
N PHE A 261 -18.96 0.64 4.10
CA PHE A 261 -18.01 0.03 5.02
C PHE A 261 -16.65 0.67 4.77
N ALA A 262 -16.00 1.16 5.81
CA ALA A 262 -14.67 1.73 5.64
C ALA A 262 -13.67 1.11 6.63
N PHE A 263 -12.45 0.91 6.14
CA PHE A 263 -11.31 0.36 6.88
C PHE A 263 -10.13 1.32 6.71
N LEU A 264 -9.71 1.96 7.81
CA LEU A 264 -8.68 2.97 7.83
C LEU A 264 -7.50 2.47 8.68
N GLU A 265 -6.29 2.48 8.12
CA GLU A 265 -5.08 2.22 8.90
C GLU A 265 -4.82 3.38 9.87
N ILE A 266 -4.39 3.05 11.09
CA ILE A 266 -4.12 4.00 12.15
C ILE A 266 -2.81 3.66 12.88
N ASP A 267 -2.16 4.66 13.47
CA ASP A 267 -1.16 4.42 14.50
C ASP A 267 -1.84 3.91 15.78
N PRO A 268 -1.28 2.93 16.49
CA PRO A 268 -1.84 2.42 17.75
C PRO A 268 -2.16 3.50 18.79
N GLN A 269 -1.38 4.59 18.82
CA GLN A 269 -1.60 5.70 19.75
C GLN A 269 -2.85 6.53 19.39
N GLN A 270 -3.30 6.47 18.15
CA GLN A 270 -4.47 7.21 17.67
C GLN A 270 -5.81 6.56 18.10
N LYS A 271 -5.79 5.29 18.60
CA LYS A 271 -7.02 4.60 18.97
C LYS A 271 -7.89 5.40 19.95
N LYS A 272 -7.33 5.81 21.10
CA LYS A 272 -8.08 6.55 22.12
C LYS A 272 -8.61 7.91 21.63
N PRO A 273 -7.78 8.76 21.00
CA PRO A 273 -8.28 10.02 20.42
C PRO A 273 -9.37 9.82 19.37
N LEU A 274 -9.26 8.79 18.52
CA LEU A 274 -10.30 8.49 17.52
C LEU A 274 -11.58 7.95 18.15
N GLU A 275 -11.51 7.13 19.22
CA GLU A 275 -12.68 6.71 19.98
C GLU A 275 -13.44 7.91 20.55
N SER A 276 -12.73 8.88 21.13
CA SER A 276 -13.34 10.10 21.67
C SER A 276 -13.99 10.92 20.57
N TYR A 277 -13.29 11.14 19.45
CA TYR A 277 -13.82 11.87 18.29
C TYR A 277 -15.09 11.23 17.71
N LEU A 278 -15.08 9.91 17.52
CA LEU A 278 -16.21 9.17 16.97
C LEU A 278 -17.41 9.14 17.92
N LYS A 279 -17.17 9.10 19.22
CA LYS A 279 -18.22 9.18 20.25
C LYS A 279 -18.89 10.57 20.25
N GLU A 280 -18.10 11.63 20.17
CA GLU A 280 -18.62 13.02 20.09
C GLU A 280 -19.47 13.22 18.83
N LYS A 281 -18.99 12.77 17.68
CA LYS A 281 -19.73 12.88 16.40
C LYS A 281 -21.00 12.03 16.37
N ASN A 282 -21.04 10.91 17.06
CA ASN A 282 -22.19 9.98 17.15
C ASN A 282 -22.86 9.66 15.79
N THR A 283 -22.04 9.51 14.75
CA THR A 283 -22.52 9.37 13.37
C THR A 283 -22.61 7.91 12.92
N PHE A 284 -21.67 7.08 13.34
CA PHE A 284 -21.53 5.71 12.86
C PHE A 284 -22.21 4.69 13.80
N SER A 285 -22.96 3.77 13.22
CA SER A 285 -23.72 2.75 13.98
C SER A 285 -22.85 1.58 14.47
N ASN A 286 -21.71 1.36 13.83
CA ASN A 286 -20.79 0.29 14.18
C ASN A 286 -19.35 0.78 14.02
N ILE A 287 -18.60 0.77 15.12
CA ILE A 287 -17.19 1.17 15.20
C ILE A 287 -16.43 0.00 15.79
N GLN A 288 -15.38 -0.45 15.12
CA GLN A 288 -14.55 -1.55 15.59
C GLN A 288 -13.08 -1.27 15.30
N PHE A 289 -12.20 -1.55 16.27
CA PHE A 289 -10.76 -1.50 16.11
C PHE A 289 -10.19 -2.89 15.99
N PHE A 290 -9.40 -3.13 14.95
CA PHE A 290 -8.78 -4.40 14.67
C PHE A 290 -7.30 -4.37 14.99
N LYS A 291 -6.78 -5.48 15.50
CA LYS A 291 -5.36 -5.66 15.79
C LYS A 291 -4.67 -6.37 14.65
N ASP A 292 -3.40 -6.00 14.43
CA ASP A 292 -2.47 -6.75 13.59
C ASP A 292 -1.97 -8.03 14.30
N LEU A 293 -1.14 -8.79 13.60
CA LEU A 293 -0.55 -10.04 14.13
C LEU A 293 0.38 -9.81 15.34
N SER A 294 0.89 -8.58 15.51
CA SER A 294 1.69 -8.19 16.70
C SER A 294 0.82 -7.80 17.90
N GLY A 295 -0.51 -7.85 17.77
CA GLY A 295 -1.46 -7.49 18.82
C GLY A 295 -1.72 -6.00 18.99
N LYS A 296 -1.18 -5.14 18.12
CA LYS A 296 -1.37 -3.68 18.14
C LYS A 296 -2.61 -3.30 17.34
N TYR A 297 -3.37 -2.33 17.84
CA TYR A 297 -4.49 -1.78 17.07
C TYR A 297 -3.97 -1.07 15.81
N ARG A 298 -4.42 -1.55 14.65
CA ARG A 298 -3.91 -1.11 13.36
C ARG A 298 -4.97 -0.61 12.40
N VAL A 299 -6.21 -1.07 12.52
CA VAL A 299 -7.29 -0.65 11.62
C VAL A 299 -8.53 -0.23 12.39
N LEU A 300 -9.07 0.92 12.03
CA LEU A 300 -10.41 1.37 12.38
C LEU A 300 -11.38 0.91 11.29
N GLY A 301 -12.40 0.13 11.69
CA GLY A 301 -13.52 -0.24 10.81
C GLY A 301 -14.79 0.47 11.24
N ILE A 302 -15.53 1.02 10.29
CA ILE A 302 -16.81 1.71 10.51
C ILE A 302 -17.86 1.25 9.49
N LYS A 303 -19.16 1.41 9.89
CA LYS A 303 -20.32 1.15 9.05
C LYS A 303 -21.37 2.22 9.27
#